data_849614ec1ecddda84e129fafb65f95b1
#
_entry.id   849614ec1ecddda84e129fafb65f95b1
#
_cell.length_a   1.000
_cell.length_b   1.000
_cell.length_c   1.000
_cell.angle_alpha   90.00
_cell.angle_beta   90.00
_cell.angle_gamma   90.00
#
_symmetry.space_group_name_H-M   'P 1'
#
loop_
_entity.id
_entity.type
_entity.pdbx_description
1 polymer ?
#
loop_
_entity_poly.entity_id
_entity_poly.type
_entity_poly.pdbx_seq_one_letter_code
_entity_poly.pdbx_strand_id
1 'polypeptide(L)'
;MITAGDFRNGMTFEEDGNVLQIVEFQHVKPGKGAAFVRTKLKNVITGSVVEKSYNPSAKFPTAYVERRDMEYSYNDGDLYYFMDPETYEQQPIRSAELSDNFKFVKEQMMCKVCSYKGKVFAVEPPNFVELQVTQTDPGFKGDTATNATKPATLETGAEIKVPLFINEGDMIRIDTRTGEYMERA
;
A
#
# COMPACT_ATOMS: atom_id res chain seq x y z
N MET A 1 7.26 -1.30 -23.28
CA MET A 1 8.35 -1.78 -22.41
C MET A 1 8.71 -0.75 -21.36
N ILE A 2 9.11 -1.18 -20.19
CA ILE A 2 9.62 -0.32 -19.14
C ILE A 2 11.08 -0.63 -18.87
N THR A 3 11.83 0.37 -18.40
CA THR A 3 13.21 0.16 -17.95
C THR A 3 13.23 0.05 -16.43
N ALA A 4 14.24 -0.64 -15.89
CA ALA A 4 14.38 -0.74 -14.42
C ALA A 4 14.54 0.64 -13.78
N GLY A 5 15.11 1.62 -14.49
CA GLY A 5 15.20 3.00 -14.02
C GLY A 5 13.84 3.69 -13.84
N ASP A 6 12.79 3.19 -14.47
CA ASP A 6 11.44 3.73 -14.38
C ASP A 6 10.56 3.00 -13.38
N PHE A 7 11.09 2.04 -12.66
CA PHE A 7 10.32 1.23 -11.69
C PHE A 7 9.65 2.09 -10.63
N ARG A 8 8.38 1.73 -10.32
CA ARG A 8 7.61 2.29 -9.22
C ARG A 8 6.89 1.15 -8.50
N ASN A 9 6.61 1.33 -7.23
CA ASN A 9 5.84 0.35 -6.46
C ASN A 9 4.48 0.10 -7.12
N GLY A 10 4.09 -1.17 -7.19
CA GLY A 10 2.86 -1.59 -7.81
C GLY A 10 2.94 -1.90 -9.31
N MET A 11 3.99 -1.48 -9.99
CA MET A 11 4.19 -1.82 -11.41
C MET A 11 4.40 -3.31 -11.59
N THR A 12 3.94 -3.83 -12.72
CA THR A 12 4.10 -5.23 -13.11
C THR A 12 4.83 -5.36 -14.44
N PHE A 13 5.69 -6.35 -14.53
CA PHE A 13 6.45 -6.63 -15.75
C PHE A 13 6.67 -8.13 -15.91
N GLU A 14 7.08 -8.53 -17.11
CA GLU A 14 7.37 -9.92 -17.43
C GLU A 14 8.88 -10.16 -17.48
N GLU A 15 9.32 -11.26 -16.86
CA GLU A 15 10.71 -11.72 -16.96
C GLU A 15 10.73 -13.24 -16.88
N ASP A 16 11.34 -13.87 -17.88
CA ASP A 16 11.54 -15.33 -17.94
C ASP A 16 10.23 -16.14 -17.73
N GLY A 17 9.15 -15.67 -18.35
CA GLY A 17 7.84 -16.31 -18.24
C GLY A 17 7.10 -16.05 -16.93
N ASN A 18 7.67 -15.25 -16.05
CA ASN A 18 7.03 -14.86 -14.79
C ASN A 18 6.43 -13.46 -14.90
N VAL A 19 5.36 -13.22 -14.14
CA VAL A 19 4.80 -11.88 -13.96
C VAL A 19 5.15 -11.43 -12.56
N LEU A 20 5.88 -10.31 -12.48
CA LEU A 20 6.43 -9.79 -11.24
C LEU A 20 5.84 -8.43 -10.93
N GLN A 21 5.47 -8.22 -9.67
CA GLN A 21 5.03 -6.92 -9.16
C GLN A 21 6.12 -6.33 -8.27
N ILE A 22 6.41 -5.05 -8.49
CA ILE A 22 7.40 -4.33 -7.69
C ILE A 22 6.76 -3.95 -6.35
N VAL A 23 7.26 -4.55 -5.27
CA VAL A 23 6.81 -4.26 -3.90
C VAL A 23 7.62 -3.09 -3.32
N GLU A 24 8.92 -3.13 -3.52
CA GLU A 24 9.85 -2.08 -3.11
C GLU A 24 10.95 -1.93 -4.15
N PHE A 25 11.49 -0.74 -4.28
CA PHE A 25 12.64 -0.48 -5.13
C PHE A 25 13.52 0.60 -4.53
N GLN A 26 14.80 0.55 -4.86
CA GLN A 26 15.77 1.56 -4.44
C GLN A 26 16.81 1.74 -5.55
N HIS A 27 17.02 3.00 -5.95
CA HIS A 27 18.12 3.35 -6.83
C HIS A 27 19.39 3.48 -6.01
N VAL A 28 20.42 2.70 -6.35
CA VAL A 28 21.68 2.71 -5.63
C VAL A 28 22.78 3.20 -6.56
N LYS A 29 23.50 4.24 -6.10
CA LYS A 29 24.66 4.77 -6.79
C LYS A 29 25.88 4.55 -5.86
N PRO A 30 26.62 3.43 -6.03
CA PRO A 30 27.77 3.17 -5.20
C PRO A 30 28.90 4.16 -5.50
N GLY A 31 29.75 4.43 -4.53
CA GLY A 31 30.92 5.28 -4.73
C GLY A 31 31.93 4.71 -5.73
N LYS A 32 31.95 3.38 -5.88
CA LYS A 32 32.70 2.64 -6.89
C LYS A 32 31.75 1.65 -7.56
N GLY A 33 31.81 1.58 -8.88
CA GLY A 33 30.97 0.67 -9.67
C GLY A 33 29.76 1.35 -10.28
N ALA A 34 29.00 0.60 -11.07
CA ALA A 34 27.84 1.09 -11.81
C ALA A 34 26.63 1.21 -10.91
N ALA A 35 25.77 2.19 -11.20
CA ALA A 35 24.46 2.32 -10.54
C ALA A 35 23.60 1.09 -10.82
N PHE A 36 22.75 0.72 -9.88
CA PHE A 36 21.80 -0.39 -10.05
C PHE A 36 20.50 -0.09 -9.31
N VAL A 37 19.45 -0.85 -9.66
CA VAL A 37 18.15 -0.76 -9.00
C VAL A 37 17.96 -2.04 -8.18
N ARG A 38 17.88 -1.91 -6.87
CA ARG A 38 17.55 -3.02 -5.98
C ARG A 38 16.05 -3.11 -5.87
N THR A 39 15.49 -4.30 -6.07
CA THR A 39 14.05 -4.50 -6.07
C THR A 39 13.66 -5.64 -5.14
N LYS A 40 12.46 -5.52 -4.59
CA LYS A 40 11.73 -6.60 -3.95
C LYS A 40 10.51 -6.89 -4.81
N LEU A 41 10.39 -8.11 -5.28
CA LEU A 41 9.42 -8.51 -6.29
C LEU A 41 8.51 -9.61 -5.76
N LYS A 42 7.21 -9.49 -6.06
CA LYS A 42 6.23 -10.55 -5.81
C LYS A 42 5.87 -11.21 -7.13
N ASN A 43 6.01 -12.53 -7.19
CA ASN A 43 5.51 -13.29 -8.33
C ASN A 43 3.98 -13.39 -8.19
N VAL A 44 3.24 -12.79 -9.13
CA VAL A 44 1.77 -12.71 -9.03
C VAL A 44 1.10 -14.07 -9.24
N ILE A 45 1.80 -15.04 -9.86
CA ILE A 45 1.28 -16.38 -10.12
C ILE A 45 1.48 -17.28 -8.90
N THR A 46 2.69 -17.28 -8.33
CA THR A 46 3.06 -18.18 -7.22
C THR A 46 2.92 -17.54 -5.85
N GLY A 47 2.91 -16.20 -5.77
CA GLY A 47 2.90 -15.46 -4.50
C GLY A 47 4.27 -15.34 -3.83
N SER A 48 5.31 -15.95 -4.38
CA SER A 48 6.65 -15.87 -3.78
C SER A 48 7.25 -14.47 -3.91
N VAL A 49 8.05 -14.09 -2.92
CA VAL A 49 8.73 -12.78 -2.89
C VAL A 49 10.22 -13.02 -2.96
N VAL A 50 10.89 -12.31 -3.88
CA VAL A 50 12.34 -12.40 -4.08
C VAL A 50 12.94 -11.00 -4.17
N GLU A 51 14.22 -10.89 -3.83
CA GLU A 51 14.99 -9.68 -4.02
C GLU A 51 15.91 -9.85 -5.23
N LYS A 52 15.97 -8.84 -6.08
CA LYS A 52 16.79 -8.87 -7.29
C LYS A 52 17.26 -7.47 -7.63
N SER A 53 18.47 -7.37 -8.17
CA SER A 53 19.04 -6.11 -8.63
C SER A 53 19.13 -6.10 -10.15
N TYR A 54 18.87 -4.93 -10.74
CA TYR A 54 18.88 -4.74 -12.18
C TYR A 54 19.75 -3.56 -12.57
N ASN A 55 20.30 -3.65 -13.77
CA ASN A 55 20.89 -2.48 -14.43
C ASN A 55 19.73 -1.49 -14.73
N PRO A 56 19.90 -0.18 -14.45
CA PRO A 56 18.84 0.79 -14.72
C PRO A 56 18.35 0.84 -16.16
N SER A 57 19.18 0.44 -17.11
CA SER A 57 18.83 0.39 -18.54
C SER A 57 18.17 -0.93 -18.96
N ALA A 58 18.07 -1.92 -18.09
CA ALA A 58 17.40 -3.19 -18.40
C ALA A 58 15.94 -2.94 -18.77
N LYS A 59 15.47 -3.58 -19.84
CA LYS A 59 14.11 -3.40 -20.38
C LYS A 59 13.31 -4.67 -20.23
N PHE A 60 12.04 -4.49 -19.87
CA PHE A 60 11.10 -5.60 -19.69
C PHE A 60 9.75 -5.28 -20.32
N PRO A 61 9.06 -6.29 -20.88
CA PRO A 61 7.66 -6.10 -21.28
C PRO A 61 6.80 -5.80 -20.05
N THR A 62 5.87 -4.87 -20.21
CA THR A 62 4.84 -4.66 -19.17
C THR A 62 3.87 -5.83 -19.20
N ALA A 63 3.44 -6.26 -18.02
CA ALA A 63 2.42 -7.29 -17.90
C ALA A 63 1.03 -6.64 -17.85
N TYR A 64 0.07 -7.23 -18.57
CA TYR A 64 -1.32 -6.78 -18.51
C TYR A 64 -1.98 -7.37 -17.25
N VAL A 65 -2.42 -6.48 -16.37
CA VAL A 65 -3.19 -6.85 -15.18
C VAL A 65 -4.49 -6.07 -15.17
N GLU A 66 -5.55 -6.71 -14.67
CA GLU A 66 -6.83 -6.03 -14.48
C GLU A 66 -6.85 -5.35 -13.12
N ARG A 67 -7.37 -4.12 -13.09
CA ARG A 67 -7.67 -3.38 -11.86
C ARG A 67 -9.14 -3.00 -11.88
N ARG A 68 -9.87 -3.46 -10.86
CA ARG A 68 -11.30 -3.18 -10.72
C ARG A 68 -11.52 -2.43 -9.42
N ASP A 69 -12.36 -1.39 -9.49
CA ASP A 69 -12.80 -0.68 -8.30
C ASP A 69 -13.85 -1.53 -7.59
N MET A 70 -13.58 -1.91 -6.35
CA MET A 70 -14.48 -2.71 -5.52
C MET A 70 -14.57 -2.11 -4.13
N GLU A 71 -15.75 -2.21 -3.53
CA GLU A 71 -16.02 -1.70 -2.19
C GLU A 71 -15.69 -2.77 -1.16
N TYR A 72 -14.88 -2.40 -0.16
CA TYR A 72 -14.61 -3.29 0.96
C TYR A 72 -15.88 -3.41 1.83
N SER A 73 -16.38 -4.63 2.01
CA SER A 73 -17.60 -4.88 2.76
C SER A 73 -17.33 -5.28 4.21
N TYR A 74 -16.67 -6.40 4.43
CA TYR A 74 -16.36 -6.92 5.77
C TYR A 74 -15.29 -8.00 5.68
N ASN A 75 -14.84 -8.49 6.85
CA ASN A 75 -13.93 -9.64 6.92
C ASN A 75 -14.38 -10.60 8.03
N ASP A 76 -13.96 -11.86 7.91
CA ASP A 76 -14.19 -12.88 8.93
C ASP A 76 -12.89 -13.32 9.64
N GLY A 77 -11.81 -12.55 9.45
CA GLY A 77 -10.47 -12.82 9.96
C GLY A 77 -9.53 -13.43 8.93
N ASP A 78 -9.99 -14.36 8.12
CA ASP A 78 -9.20 -15.02 7.07
C ASP A 78 -9.48 -14.44 5.68
N LEU A 79 -10.75 -14.17 5.40
CA LEU A 79 -11.20 -13.64 4.11
C LEU A 79 -11.75 -12.23 4.28
N TYR A 80 -11.40 -11.41 3.31
CA TYR A 80 -11.89 -10.04 3.18
C TYR A 80 -12.78 -9.97 1.96
N TYR A 81 -13.99 -9.46 2.14
CA TYR A 81 -15.02 -9.46 1.09
C TYR A 81 -15.12 -8.10 0.46
N PHE A 82 -14.99 -8.08 -0.86
CA PHE A 82 -15.10 -6.89 -1.68
C PHE A 82 -16.28 -7.03 -2.62
N MET A 83 -17.06 -5.98 -2.79
CA MET A 83 -18.25 -5.98 -3.61
C MET A 83 -18.05 -5.12 -4.85
N ASP A 84 -18.42 -5.65 -6.01
CA ASP A 84 -18.49 -4.88 -7.23
C ASP A 84 -19.69 -3.93 -7.16
N PRO A 85 -19.52 -2.60 -7.27
CA PRO A 85 -20.62 -1.65 -7.11
C PRO A 85 -21.63 -1.73 -8.25
N GLU A 86 -21.27 -2.31 -9.40
CA GLU A 86 -22.15 -2.43 -10.55
C GLU A 86 -22.96 -3.72 -10.52
N THR A 87 -22.32 -4.85 -10.23
CA THR A 87 -22.95 -6.18 -10.26
C THR A 87 -23.43 -6.68 -8.90
N TYR A 88 -22.93 -6.06 -7.82
CA TYR A 88 -23.14 -6.48 -6.42
C TYR A 88 -22.58 -7.86 -6.10
N GLU A 89 -21.75 -8.41 -6.98
CA GLU A 89 -21.03 -9.64 -6.70
C GLU A 89 -19.96 -9.43 -5.65
N GLN A 90 -19.83 -10.38 -4.72
CA GLN A 90 -18.81 -10.35 -3.69
C GLN A 90 -17.64 -11.23 -4.11
N GLN A 91 -16.43 -10.69 -3.91
CA GLN A 91 -15.17 -11.38 -4.16
C GLN A 91 -14.47 -11.61 -2.81
N PRO A 92 -14.31 -12.88 -2.37
CA PRO A 92 -13.49 -13.16 -1.19
C PRO A 92 -12.02 -13.08 -1.56
N ILE A 93 -11.23 -12.39 -0.73
CA ILE A 93 -9.80 -12.21 -0.93
C ILE A 93 -9.10 -12.61 0.37
N ARG A 94 -8.09 -13.46 0.27
CA ARG A 94 -7.33 -13.90 1.44
C ARG A 94 -6.50 -12.76 2.01
N SER A 95 -6.33 -12.75 3.33
CA SER A 95 -5.51 -11.77 4.02
C SER A 95 -4.08 -11.70 3.49
N ALA A 96 -3.53 -12.81 2.99
CA ALA A 96 -2.20 -12.88 2.40
C ALA A 96 -2.04 -12.02 1.14
N GLU A 97 -3.13 -11.68 0.45
CA GLU A 97 -3.12 -10.85 -0.74
C GLU A 97 -3.18 -9.35 -0.41
N LEU A 98 -3.38 -9.00 0.85
CA LEU A 98 -3.46 -7.62 1.32
C LEU A 98 -2.08 -7.13 1.73
N SER A 99 -1.79 -5.88 1.40
CA SER A 99 -0.56 -5.22 1.84
C SER A 99 -0.73 -4.61 3.24
N ASP A 100 0.38 -4.22 3.86
CA ASP A 100 0.37 -3.61 5.20
C ASP A 100 -0.51 -2.35 5.26
N ASN A 101 -0.57 -1.57 4.18
CA ASN A 101 -1.37 -0.34 4.15
C ASN A 101 -2.89 -0.59 4.15
N PHE A 102 -3.34 -1.83 4.02
CA PHE A 102 -4.77 -2.15 4.15
C PHE A 102 -5.28 -1.86 5.57
N LYS A 103 -4.42 -1.76 6.56
CA LYS A 103 -4.79 -1.38 7.93
C LYS A 103 -5.49 -0.02 8.03
N PHE A 104 -5.40 0.81 7.00
CA PHE A 104 -6.08 2.11 6.94
C PHE A 104 -7.45 2.05 6.26
N VAL A 105 -7.85 0.90 5.75
CA VAL A 105 -9.11 0.75 5.01
C VAL A 105 -10.22 0.35 5.98
N LYS A 106 -11.31 1.11 5.98
CA LYS A 106 -12.53 0.74 6.70
C LYS A 106 -13.62 0.30 5.73
N GLU A 107 -14.66 -0.31 6.26
CA GLU A 107 -15.81 -0.77 5.48
C GLU A 107 -16.40 0.37 4.64
N GLN A 108 -16.84 0.04 3.44
CA GLN A 108 -17.42 0.94 2.44
C GLN A 108 -16.41 1.80 1.67
N MET A 109 -15.12 1.67 1.94
CA MET A 109 -14.10 2.33 1.13
C MET A 109 -13.88 1.58 -0.19
N MET A 110 -13.68 2.34 -1.26
CA MET A 110 -13.36 1.80 -2.57
C MET A 110 -11.88 1.50 -2.68
N CYS A 111 -11.56 0.28 -3.11
CA CYS A 111 -10.20 -0.17 -3.35
C CYS A 111 -10.06 -0.68 -4.78
N LYS A 112 -8.84 -0.74 -5.28
CA LYS A 112 -8.56 -1.37 -6.58
C LYS A 112 -8.11 -2.80 -6.35
N VAL A 113 -8.89 -3.75 -6.85
CA VAL A 113 -8.56 -5.17 -6.80
C VAL A 113 -7.81 -5.54 -8.07
N CYS A 114 -6.57 -6.00 -7.91
CA CYS A 114 -5.67 -6.34 -9.00
C CYS A 114 -5.69 -7.84 -9.25
N SER A 115 -5.90 -8.23 -10.50
CA SER A 115 -5.91 -9.63 -10.90
C SER A 115 -5.12 -9.87 -12.18
N TYR A 116 -4.59 -11.08 -12.30
CA TYR A 116 -3.93 -11.55 -13.51
C TYR A 116 -4.58 -12.87 -13.93
N LYS A 117 -5.13 -12.88 -15.15
CA LYS A 117 -5.86 -14.05 -15.69
C LYS A 117 -6.91 -14.60 -14.71
N GLY A 118 -7.68 -13.71 -14.10
CA GLY A 118 -8.76 -14.06 -13.18
C GLY A 118 -8.33 -14.35 -11.74
N LYS A 119 -7.03 -14.36 -11.45
CA LYS A 119 -6.51 -14.59 -10.10
C LYS A 119 -6.16 -13.25 -9.44
N VAL A 120 -6.80 -12.95 -8.32
CA VAL A 120 -6.47 -11.77 -7.52
C VAL A 120 -5.12 -11.97 -6.84
N PHE A 121 -4.24 -10.97 -6.93
CA PHE A 121 -2.93 -11.02 -6.30
C PHE A 121 -2.63 -9.81 -5.41
N ALA A 122 -3.41 -8.74 -5.52
CA ALA A 122 -3.19 -7.54 -4.70
C ALA A 122 -4.47 -6.71 -4.59
N VAL A 123 -4.54 -5.92 -3.53
CA VAL A 123 -5.58 -4.89 -3.35
C VAL A 123 -4.86 -3.58 -3.06
N GLU A 124 -5.16 -2.56 -3.84
CA GLU A 124 -4.61 -1.22 -3.66
C GLU A 124 -5.63 -0.34 -2.94
N PRO A 125 -5.34 0.08 -1.69
CA PRO A 125 -6.21 1.04 -0.98
C PRO A 125 -6.23 2.40 -1.67
N PRO A 126 -7.22 3.27 -1.37
CA PRO A 126 -7.16 4.66 -1.80
C PRO A 126 -5.86 5.31 -1.31
N ASN A 127 -5.29 6.21 -2.08
CA ASN A 127 -4.05 6.89 -1.70
C ASN A 127 -4.20 7.73 -0.42
N PHE A 128 -5.39 8.30 -0.22
CA PHE A 128 -5.69 9.12 0.95
C PHE A 128 -6.98 8.65 1.59
N VAL A 129 -6.99 8.60 2.90
CA VAL A 129 -8.18 8.23 3.69
C VAL A 129 -8.37 9.22 4.82
N GLU A 130 -9.61 9.37 5.25
CA GLU A 130 -9.96 10.15 6.43
C GLU A 130 -10.43 9.20 7.51
N LEU A 131 -9.75 9.23 8.66
CA LEU A 131 -10.02 8.34 9.78
C LEU A 131 -10.08 9.13 11.09
N GLN A 132 -10.92 8.67 12.00
CA GLN A 132 -11.05 9.25 13.33
C GLN A 132 -9.99 8.70 14.27
N VAL A 133 -9.38 9.59 15.04
CA VAL A 133 -8.48 9.19 16.14
C VAL A 133 -9.33 8.70 17.29
N THR A 134 -9.14 7.44 17.70
CA THR A 134 -9.90 6.83 18.80
C THR A 134 -9.15 6.88 20.12
N GLN A 135 -7.81 6.92 20.07
CA GLN A 135 -6.97 6.97 21.26
C GLN A 135 -5.68 7.72 20.97
N THR A 136 -5.35 8.68 21.81
CA THR A 136 -4.05 9.35 21.80
C THR A 136 -3.82 10.03 23.14
N ASP A 137 -2.56 10.26 23.49
CA ASP A 137 -2.23 10.98 24.69
C ASP A 137 -2.43 12.49 24.49
N PRO A 138 -2.73 13.26 25.55
CA PRO A 138 -2.79 14.71 25.43
C PRO A 138 -1.38 15.26 25.16
N GLY A 139 -1.31 16.27 24.29
CA GLY A 139 -0.07 17.02 24.07
C GLY A 139 0.20 17.93 25.25
N PHE A 140 1.46 17.98 25.73
CA PHE A 140 1.82 18.83 26.85
C PHE A 140 2.25 20.22 26.38
N LYS A 141 1.75 21.25 27.04
CA LYS A 141 2.26 22.62 26.89
C LYS A 141 3.71 22.66 27.37
N GLY A 142 4.61 23.16 26.55
CA GLY A 142 6.02 23.25 26.89
C GLY A 142 6.92 22.28 26.16
N ASP A 143 6.36 21.36 25.37
CA ASP A 143 7.15 20.61 24.40
C ASP A 143 7.65 21.59 23.35
N THR A 144 8.93 21.92 23.43
CA THR A 144 9.57 22.96 22.62
C THR A 144 10.14 22.43 21.31
N ALA A 145 10.08 21.10 21.08
CA ALA A 145 10.59 20.51 19.86
C ALA A 145 9.64 20.83 18.69
N THR A 146 10.15 21.53 17.71
CA THR A 146 9.49 21.64 16.39
C THR A 146 9.41 20.23 15.79
N ASN A 147 8.25 19.86 15.25
CA ASN A 147 7.99 18.54 14.66
C ASN A 147 7.87 17.40 15.69
N ALA A 148 7.59 17.70 16.93
CA ALA A 148 7.29 16.66 17.92
C ALA A 148 6.00 15.94 17.54
N THR A 149 6.02 14.61 17.65
CA THR A 149 4.89 13.75 17.35
C THR A 149 4.56 12.85 18.53
N LYS A 150 3.37 12.29 18.51
CA LYS A 150 2.91 11.29 19.48
C LYS A 150 2.17 10.18 18.77
N PRO A 151 2.11 8.97 19.35
CA PRO A 151 1.32 7.89 18.78
C PRO A 151 -0.18 8.17 18.91
N ALA A 152 -0.93 7.75 17.90
CA ALA A 152 -2.39 7.80 17.90
C ALA A 152 -2.93 6.51 17.29
N THR A 153 -4.00 5.98 17.89
CA THR A 153 -4.73 4.83 17.36
C THR A 153 -5.94 5.33 16.60
N LEU A 154 -6.15 4.77 15.42
CA LEU A 154 -7.24 5.15 14.52
C LEU A 154 -8.42 4.19 14.64
N GLU A 155 -9.57 4.59 14.10
CA GLU A 155 -10.80 3.78 14.16
C GLU A 155 -10.66 2.39 13.54
N THR A 156 -9.70 2.21 12.62
CA THR A 156 -9.38 0.90 12.02
C THR A 156 -8.47 0.02 12.89
N GLY A 157 -7.99 0.55 14.02
CA GLY A 157 -7.01 -0.12 14.86
C GLY A 157 -5.56 0.17 14.50
N ALA A 158 -5.32 0.85 13.39
CA ALA A 158 -3.96 1.22 12.97
C ALA A 158 -3.38 2.29 13.91
N GLU A 159 -2.07 2.21 14.14
CA GLU A 159 -1.36 3.20 14.93
C GLU A 159 -0.41 4.00 14.05
N ILE A 160 -0.46 5.33 14.16
CA ILE A 160 0.44 6.24 13.44
C ILE A 160 0.94 7.33 14.37
N LYS A 161 1.92 8.09 13.89
CA LYS A 161 2.38 9.29 14.60
C LYS A 161 1.68 10.52 14.08
N VAL A 162 1.20 11.34 15.02
CA VAL A 162 0.47 12.58 14.72
C VAL A 162 1.11 13.75 15.46
N PRO A 163 0.88 15.00 15.00
CA PRO A 163 1.30 16.18 15.76
C PRO A 163 0.68 16.23 17.14
N LEU A 164 1.34 16.91 18.08
CA LEU A 164 0.91 16.97 19.48
C LEU A 164 -0.46 17.60 19.67
N PHE A 165 -0.92 18.45 18.74
CA PHE A 165 -2.21 19.14 18.84
C PHE A 165 -3.42 18.26 18.49
N ILE A 166 -3.21 17.06 17.96
CA ILE A 166 -4.29 16.14 17.60
C ILE A 166 -4.87 15.54 18.88
N ASN A 167 -6.20 15.51 18.96
CA ASN A 167 -6.96 14.98 20.10
C ASN A 167 -7.81 13.78 19.69
N GLU A 168 -8.23 13.00 20.69
CA GLU A 168 -9.22 11.94 20.47
C GLU A 168 -10.49 12.56 19.87
N GLY A 169 -11.07 11.86 18.91
CA GLY A 169 -12.25 12.33 18.18
C GLY A 169 -11.96 13.17 16.95
N ASP A 170 -10.72 13.61 16.76
CA ASP A 170 -10.36 14.37 15.56
C ASP A 170 -10.36 13.45 14.32
N MET A 171 -10.88 14.00 13.22
CA MET A 171 -10.75 13.38 11.90
C MET A 171 -9.47 13.86 11.26
N ILE A 172 -8.68 12.92 10.76
CA ILE A 172 -7.40 13.23 10.14
C ILE A 172 -7.30 12.56 8.77
N ARG A 173 -6.55 13.18 7.89
CA ARG A 173 -6.24 12.65 6.57
C ARG A 173 -4.87 12.00 6.58
N ILE A 174 -4.79 10.81 5.99
CA ILE A 174 -3.60 9.98 6.01
C ILE A 174 -3.25 9.60 4.57
N ASP A 175 -1.96 9.64 4.25
CA ASP A 175 -1.44 9.06 3.02
C ASP A 175 -1.18 7.57 3.28
N THR A 176 -2.00 6.69 2.68
CA THR A 176 -1.89 5.25 2.89
C THR A 176 -0.61 4.64 2.32
N ARG A 177 0.00 5.33 1.35
CA ARG A 177 1.24 4.86 0.71
C ARG A 177 2.43 4.93 1.66
N THR A 178 2.44 5.91 2.55
CA THR A 178 3.51 6.13 3.53
C THR A 178 3.08 5.85 4.97
N GLY A 179 1.79 5.85 5.24
CA GLY A 179 1.24 5.76 6.59
C GLY A 179 1.35 7.03 7.40
N GLU A 180 1.60 8.16 6.73
CA GLU A 180 1.85 9.43 7.40
C GLU A 180 0.61 10.30 7.50
N TYR A 181 0.53 11.04 8.62
CA TYR A 181 -0.44 12.10 8.82
C TYR A 181 -0.22 13.22 7.80
N MET A 182 -1.31 13.69 7.19
CA MET A 182 -1.27 14.78 6.23
C MET A 182 -1.81 16.08 6.83
N GLU A 183 -3.04 16.03 7.33
CA GLU A 183 -3.73 17.22 7.85
C GLU A 183 -4.97 16.79 8.64
N ARG A 184 -5.54 17.73 9.40
CA ARG A 184 -6.88 17.56 9.94
C ARG A 184 -7.90 17.64 8.81
N ALA A 185 -8.83 16.72 8.86
CA ALA A 185 -9.94 16.71 7.89
C ALA A 185 -11.06 17.68 8.31
#